data_90f64546886070f35f1a5c502a252830
#
_entry.id   90f64546886070f35f1a5c502a252830
#
_cell.length_a   1.000
_cell.length_b   1.000
_cell.length_c   1.000
_cell.angle_alpha   90.00
_cell.angle_beta   90.00
_cell.angle_gamma   90.00
#
_symmetry.space_group_name_H-M   'P 1'
#
loop_
_entity.id
_entity.type
_entity.pdbx_description
1 polymer ?
#
loop_
_entity_poly.entity_id
_entity_poly.type
_entity_poly.pdbx_seq_one_letter_code
_entity_poly.pdbx_strand_id
1 'polypeptide(L)'
;LERTALEELRDNLKSWDGGLDAEALQSMVFAVGKPKFEPLRDWFTALYEVLLGASQGPRFGGFIALYGVDETVALIDDALAGKLTAG
;
A
#
# COMPACT_ATOMS: atom_id res chain seq x y z
N LEU A 1 -9.09 -0.45 -10.94
CA LEU A 1 -9.26 -1.17 -9.67
C LEU A 1 -8.07 -0.98 -8.73
N GLU A 2 -6.86 -1.14 -9.28
CA GLU A 2 -5.65 -0.87 -8.50
C GLU A 2 -5.58 0.57 -8.03
N ARG A 3 -5.95 1.49 -8.92
CA ARG A 3 -5.94 2.91 -8.57
C ARG A 3 -6.91 3.20 -7.43
N THR A 4 -8.11 2.66 -7.50
CA THR A 4 -9.12 2.85 -6.44
C THR A 4 -8.62 2.31 -5.12
N ALA A 5 -8.01 1.12 -5.15
CA ALA A 5 -7.47 0.51 -3.94
C ALA A 5 -6.31 1.32 -3.37
N LEU A 6 -5.44 1.85 -4.23
CA LEU A 6 -4.35 2.71 -3.79
C LEU A 6 -4.85 3.99 -3.15
N GLU A 7 -5.88 4.60 -3.74
CA GLU A 7 -6.49 5.80 -3.18
C GLU A 7 -7.08 5.53 -1.80
N GLU A 8 -7.76 4.40 -1.66
CA GLU A 8 -8.33 4.02 -0.36
C GLU A 8 -7.24 3.75 0.67
N LEU A 9 -6.18 3.08 0.27
CA LEU A 9 -5.04 2.83 1.16
C LEU A 9 -4.41 4.14 1.61
N ARG A 10 -4.20 5.07 0.68
CA ARG A 10 -3.67 6.39 1.01
C ARG A 10 -4.54 7.11 2.02
N ASP A 11 -5.85 7.11 1.79
CA ASP A 11 -6.78 7.81 2.67
C ASP A 11 -6.79 7.19 4.06
N ASN A 12 -6.75 5.87 4.14
CA ASN A 12 -6.66 5.17 5.42
C ASN A 12 -5.37 5.49 6.16
N LEU A 13 -4.27 5.62 5.43
CA LEU A 13 -3.00 5.99 6.05
C LEU A 13 -3.00 7.42 6.54
N LYS A 14 -3.64 8.33 5.81
CA LYS A 14 -3.73 9.74 6.21
C LYS A 14 -4.48 9.90 7.53
N SER A 15 -5.47 9.07 7.77
CA SER A 15 -6.25 9.10 9.00
C SER A 15 -5.77 8.08 10.02
N TRP A 16 -4.64 7.44 9.78
CA TRP A 16 -4.13 6.38 10.62
C TRP A 16 -3.60 6.93 11.94
N ASP A 17 -4.11 6.41 13.04
CA ASP A 17 -3.68 6.80 14.37
C ASP A 17 -3.22 5.61 15.21
N GLY A 18 -3.00 4.46 14.57
CA GLY A 18 -2.57 3.24 15.24
C GLY A 18 -1.07 3.12 15.47
N GLY A 19 -0.31 4.17 15.19
CA GLY A 19 1.13 4.14 15.34
C GLY A 19 1.81 3.27 14.29
N LEU A 20 3.05 2.87 14.57
CA LEU A 20 3.84 2.06 13.63
C LEU A 20 3.79 0.58 14.01
N ASP A 21 2.58 0.07 14.23
CA ASP A 21 2.36 -1.35 14.53
C ASP A 21 2.21 -2.10 13.21
N ALA A 22 3.23 -2.91 12.89
CA ALA A 22 3.26 -3.64 11.62
C ALA A 22 2.05 -4.57 11.45
N GLU A 23 1.61 -5.21 12.53
CA GLU A 23 0.47 -6.13 12.46
C GLU A 23 -0.83 -5.37 12.16
N ALA A 24 -1.04 -4.24 12.84
CA ALA A 24 -2.24 -3.43 12.61
C ALA A 24 -2.24 -2.85 11.21
N LEU A 25 -1.09 -2.39 10.75
CA LEU A 25 -0.94 -1.86 9.39
C LEU A 25 -1.19 -2.95 8.35
N GLN A 26 -0.66 -4.15 8.58
CA GLN A 26 -0.89 -5.28 7.68
C GLN A 26 -2.37 -5.61 7.58
N SER A 27 -3.07 -5.63 8.71
CA SER A 27 -4.50 -5.92 8.74
C SER A 27 -5.29 -4.86 7.97
N MET A 28 -4.90 -3.59 8.09
CA MET A 28 -5.57 -2.51 7.36
C MET A 28 -5.37 -2.66 5.86
N VAL A 29 -4.13 -2.93 5.41
CA VAL A 29 -3.83 -3.12 4.00
C VAL A 29 -4.62 -4.30 3.44
N PHE A 30 -4.70 -5.38 4.21
CA PHE A 30 -5.47 -6.56 3.87
C PHE A 30 -6.94 -6.20 3.65
N ALA A 31 -7.50 -5.43 4.58
CA ALA A 31 -8.91 -5.03 4.53
C ALA A 31 -9.22 -4.16 3.32
N VAL A 32 -8.29 -3.33 2.89
CA VAL A 32 -8.48 -2.48 1.71
C VAL A 32 -8.62 -3.33 0.45
N GLY A 33 -7.77 -4.34 0.31
CA GLY A 33 -7.75 -5.15 -0.91
C GLY A 33 -8.77 -6.27 -0.94
N LYS A 34 -9.17 -6.77 0.21
CA LYS A 34 -10.00 -7.97 0.31
C LYS A 34 -11.29 -7.91 -0.52
N PRO A 35 -12.06 -6.81 -0.50
CA PRO A 35 -13.28 -6.75 -1.31
C PRO A 35 -13.03 -6.48 -2.78
N LYS A 36 -11.81 -6.14 -3.17
CA LYS A 36 -11.50 -5.70 -4.53
C LYS A 36 -10.70 -6.70 -5.34
N PHE A 37 -9.94 -7.56 -4.67
CA PHE A 37 -9.01 -8.48 -5.34
C PHE A 37 -9.29 -9.92 -4.95
N GLU A 38 -9.35 -10.77 -5.98
CA GLU A 38 -9.51 -12.20 -5.79
C GLU A 38 -8.68 -12.90 -6.86
N PRO A 39 -7.57 -13.56 -6.49
CA PRO A 39 -7.10 -13.75 -5.12
C PRO A 39 -6.46 -12.49 -4.54
N LEU A 40 -6.47 -12.42 -3.22
CA LEU A 40 -5.96 -11.26 -2.50
C LEU A 40 -4.47 -11.00 -2.76
N ARG A 41 -3.71 -12.04 -3.05
CA ARG A 41 -2.28 -11.88 -3.34
C ARG A 41 -2.02 -10.95 -4.53
N ASP A 42 -2.99 -10.82 -5.45
CA ASP A 42 -2.84 -9.90 -6.57
C ASP A 42 -2.73 -8.46 -6.09
N TRP A 43 -3.43 -8.12 -5.01
CA TRP A 43 -3.33 -6.81 -4.39
C TRP A 43 -1.91 -6.56 -3.89
N PHE A 44 -1.35 -7.50 -3.16
CA PHE A 44 0.00 -7.34 -2.65
C PHE A 44 1.04 -7.31 -3.76
N THR A 45 0.86 -8.13 -4.79
CA THR A 45 1.74 -8.10 -5.95
C THR A 45 1.69 -6.72 -6.61
N ALA A 46 0.49 -6.16 -6.77
CA ALA A 46 0.33 -4.83 -7.35
C ALA A 46 1.04 -3.77 -6.51
N LEU A 47 0.92 -3.86 -5.17
CA LEU A 47 1.60 -2.93 -4.28
C LEU A 47 3.12 -2.97 -4.47
N TYR A 48 3.68 -4.18 -4.51
CA TYR A 48 5.13 -4.31 -4.69
C TYR A 48 5.57 -3.79 -6.04
N GLU A 49 4.84 -4.12 -7.09
CA GLU A 49 5.21 -3.69 -8.44
C GLU A 49 5.09 -2.18 -8.61
N VAL A 50 4.01 -1.60 -8.12
CA VAL A 50 3.74 -0.17 -8.31
C VAL A 50 4.63 0.68 -7.40
N LEU A 51 4.78 0.28 -6.15
CA LEU A 51 5.47 1.11 -5.17
C LEU A 51 6.95 0.77 -5.01
N LEU A 52 7.31 -0.48 -5.19
CA LEU A 52 8.68 -0.93 -4.95
C LEU A 52 9.39 -1.41 -6.22
N GLY A 53 8.68 -1.53 -7.32
CA GLY A 53 9.27 -1.99 -8.57
C GLY A 53 9.68 -3.46 -8.56
N ALA A 54 9.07 -4.26 -7.70
CA ALA A 54 9.40 -5.68 -7.57
C ALA A 54 8.12 -6.49 -7.46
N SER A 55 8.17 -7.76 -7.87
CA SER A 55 6.99 -8.61 -7.82
C SER A 55 6.75 -9.21 -6.44
N GLN A 56 7.70 -9.07 -5.52
CA GLN A 56 7.54 -9.53 -4.15
C GLN A 56 8.47 -8.74 -3.24
N GLY A 57 8.21 -8.81 -1.94
CA GLY A 57 9.00 -8.08 -0.97
C GLY A 57 8.57 -8.43 0.46
N PRO A 58 8.99 -7.66 1.46
CA PRO A 58 8.61 -7.91 2.85
C PRO A 58 7.11 -7.71 3.04
N ARG A 59 6.58 -8.16 4.18
CA ARG A 59 5.18 -7.90 4.52
C ARG A 59 4.95 -6.40 4.46
N PHE A 60 3.89 -6.00 3.79
CA PHE A 60 3.68 -4.58 3.51
C PHE A 60 3.46 -3.77 4.78
N GLY A 61 2.79 -4.34 5.78
CA GLY A 61 2.64 -3.67 7.08
C GLY A 61 3.98 -3.38 7.73
N GLY A 62 4.91 -4.33 7.66
CA GLY A 62 6.27 -4.13 8.14
C GLY A 62 7.00 -3.06 7.35
N PHE A 63 6.80 -3.03 6.04
CA PHE A 63 7.37 -2.00 5.21
C PHE A 63 6.90 -0.61 5.65
N ILE A 64 5.60 -0.44 5.86
CA ILE A 64 5.05 0.84 6.29
C ILE A 64 5.61 1.24 7.66
N ALA A 65 5.73 0.28 8.56
CA ALA A 65 6.24 0.54 9.90
C ALA A 65 7.68 1.06 9.87
N LEU A 66 8.49 0.56 8.94
CA LEU A 66 9.88 0.98 8.78
C LEU A 66 10.00 2.27 7.99
N TYR A 67 9.25 2.37 6.90
CA TYR A 67 9.34 3.51 5.98
C TYR A 67 8.67 4.75 6.55
N GLY A 68 7.59 4.55 7.30
CA GLY A 68 6.81 5.64 7.88
C GLY A 68 5.49 5.81 7.15
N VAL A 69 4.46 6.15 7.93
CA VAL A 69 3.11 6.32 7.37
C VAL A 69 3.10 7.49 6.38
N ASP A 70 3.65 8.65 6.79
CA ASP A 70 3.66 9.82 5.93
C ASP A 70 4.48 9.60 4.66
N GLU A 71 5.60 8.91 4.79
CA GLU A 71 6.45 8.58 3.65
C GLU A 71 5.73 7.63 2.69
N THR A 72 4.97 6.69 3.23
CA THR A 72 4.21 5.77 2.41
C THR A 72 3.08 6.50 1.67
N VAL A 73 2.43 7.45 2.34
CA VAL A 73 1.40 8.28 1.68
C VAL A 73 2.02 9.02 0.49
N ALA A 74 3.18 9.62 0.68
CA ALA A 74 3.86 10.34 -0.40
C ALA A 74 4.21 9.41 -1.55
N LEU A 75 4.65 8.20 -1.24
CA LEU A 75 4.98 7.20 -2.25
C LEU A 75 3.75 6.81 -3.07
N ILE A 76 2.62 6.61 -2.39
CA ILE A 76 1.37 6.27 -3.09
C ILE A 76 0.91 7.44 -3.95
N ASP A 77 0.99 8.67 -3.43
CA ASP A 77 0.62 9.85 -4.20
C ASP A 77 1.46 9.97 -5.47
N ASP A 78 2.75 9.69 -5.39
CA ASP A 78 3.62 9.70 -6.55
C ASP A 78 3.21 8.64 -7.57
N ALA A 79 2.84 7.45 -7.09
CA ALA A 79 2.39 6.38 -7.97
C ALA A 79 1.08 6.77 -8.66
N LEU A 80 0.16 7.38 -7.92
CA LEU A 80 -1.12 7.81 -8.46
C LEU A 80 -0.95 8.92 -9.49
N ALA A 81 0.09 9.73 -9.32
CA ALA A 81 0.41 10.80 -10.26
C ALA A 81 1.20 10.30 -11.48
N GLY A 82 1.54 9.02 -11.51
CA GLY A 82 2.28 8.42 -12.61
C GLY A 82 3.77 8.60 -12.54
N LYS A 83 4.30 9.08 -11.42
CA LYS A 83 5.74 9.36 -11.28
C LYS A 83 6.58 8.10 -11.11
N LEU A 84 6.00 7.05 -10.55
CA LEU A 84 6.73 5.82 -10.28
C LEU A 84 6.58 4.77 -11.38
N THR A 85 5.60 4.94 -12.25
CA THR A 85 5.42 4.03 -13.37
C THR A 85 6.32 4.49 -14.51
N ALA A 86 7.12 3.58 -15.00
CA ALA A 86 7.97 3.85 -16.13
C ALA A 86 7.08 4.10 -17.33
N GLY A 87 6.89 5.28 -17.61
CA GLY A 87 6.16 5.87 -18.73
C GLY A 87 5.32 5.13 -19.52
#